data_c63fa1c2e093c8dc2e40841f3eb042ab
#
_entry.id   c63fa1c2e093c8dc2e40841f3eb042ab
#
_cell.length_a   1.000
_cell.length_b   1.000
_cell.length_c   1.000
_cell.angle_alpha   90.00
_cell.angle_beta   90.00
_cell.angle_gamma   90.00
#
_symmetry.space_group_name_H-M   'P 1'
#
loop_
_entity.id
_entity.type
_entity.pdbx_description
1 polymer ?
#
loop_
_entity_poly.entity_id
_entity_poly.type
_entity_poly.pdbx_seq_one_letter_code
_entity_poly.pdbx_strand_id
1 'polypeptide(L)'
;MRIAILGFGSEGQAMLAALKRDPVYRSATITVLDRNKKTSVPKNVRAVAGPAYLDNLRQFDLIFRTPGFPFMNAKLQAARRKGVKVSSVTRYFFEHAPCAIIGITGTKGKGTTTTLLYEILKRTGRSVYLAGNIGLPAVALLPRLRKNDLVILELSSFQLQDLDRSPQVAGVLEIFPDHQDAHRDMKEYVEAKSSIARNQKPDDRVFFADSGWSRWVAKFGKGKKIAVLPSRTRLIAPADMAVPGMHNFRNAVMASAIAASLDVPKETIRDAVRAFRGLEHRLEFVREVGRIRFYDDSASTNPDTAAAACRSFEDPAVLIAGGKDKNLDYATLAKALKDSVVEHVVLFGENREKIWKALSGGHVPAEFASSLEEAVASAYRAARLFSAQHAAVIFSPGAASFDMFKNYKDRGRRFKMIVRSL
;
A
#
# COMPACT_ATOMS: atom_id res chain seq x y z
N MET A 1 5.61 -10.66 34.77
CA MET A 1 6.30 -10.52 33.47
C MET A 1 6.31 -9.05 33.08
N ARG A 2 7.45 -8.56 32.60
CA ARG A 2 7.66 -7.18 32.11
C ARG A 2 7.69 -7.17 30.60
N ILE A 3 6.73 -6.50 29.98
CA ILE A 3 6.56 -6.45 28.53
C ILE A 3 6.84 -5.03 28.04
N ALA A 4 7.57 -4.91 26.92
CA ALA A 4 7.69 -3.65 26.20
C ALA A 4 6.96 -3.70 24.86
N ILE A 5 6.37 -2.56 24.45
CA ILE A 5 5.87 -2.32 23.09
C ILE A 5 6.75 -1.24 22.47
N LEU A 6 7.50 -1.59 21.41
CA LEU A 6 8.35 -0.67 20.66
C LEU A 6 7.58 0.01 19.53
N GLY A 7 7.36 1.32 19.68
CA GLY A 7 6.55 2.16 18.81
C GLY A 7 5.07 2.15 19.21
N PHE A 8 4.46 3.35 19.31
CA PHE A 8 3.09 3.52 19.79
C PHE A 8 2.16 4.25 18.83
N GLY A 9 2.34 4.00 17.53
CA GLY A 9 1.35 4.33 16.50
C GLY A 9 0.12 3.39 16.60
N SER A 10 -0.69 3.34 15.55
CA SER A 10 -1.91 2.50 15.50
C SER A 10 -1.65 1.02 15.82
N GLU A 11 -0.57 0.45 15.32
CA GLU A 11 -0.15 -0.93 15.61
C GLU A 11 0.18 -1.15 17.08
N GLY A 12 0.94 -0.24 17.70
CA GLY A 12 1.29 -0.32 19.13
C GLY A 12 0.09 -0.17 20.05
N GLN A 13 -0.84 0.72 19.72
CA GLN A 13 -2.10 0.90 20.43
C GLN A 13 -2.99 -0.35 20.36
N ALA A 14 -3.11 -0.92 19.15
CA ALA A 14 -3.85 -2.16 18.95
C ALA A 14 -3.22 -3.34 19.72
N MET A 15 -1.87 -3.42 19.73
CA MET A 15 -1.14 -4.43 20.49
C MET A 15 -1.38 -4.29 22.01
N LEU A 16 -1.31 -3.08 22.55
CA LEU A 16 -1.63 -2.84 23.95
C LEU A 16 -3.03 -3.32 24.31
N ALA A 17 -4.02 -3.03 23.46
CA ALA A 17 -5.39 -3.48 23.68
C ALA A 17 -5.53 -5.00 23.60
N ALA A 18 -4.78 -5.67 22.73
CA ALA A 18 -4.76 -7.13 22.62
C ALA A 18 -4.14 -7.76 23.88
N LEU A 19 -2.97 -7.30 24.32
CA LEU A 19 -2.28 -7.82 25.50
C LEU A 19 -3.12 -7.70 26.77
N LYS A 20 -3.90 -6.62 26.94
CA LYS A 20 -4.80 -6.45 28.08
C LYS A 20 -5.98 -7.43 28.09
N ARG A 21 -6.34 -8.00 26.95
CA ARG A 21 -7.41 -9.00 26.81
C ARG A 21 -6.89 -10.43 26.86
N ASP A 22 -5.62 -10.63 26.53
CA ASP A 22 -5.00 -11.94 26.48
C ASP A 22 -4.81 -12.53 27.88
N PRO A 23 -5.37 -13.71 28.19
CA PRO A 23 -5.23 -14.35 29.49
C PRO A 23 -3.78 -14.55 29.94
N VAL A 24 -2.85 -14.77 29.02
CA VAL A 24 -1.41 -14.96 29.27
C VAL A 24 -0.72 -13.66 29.68
N TYR A 25 -1.13 -12.53 29.11
CA TYR A 25 -0.43 -11.27 29.23
C TYR A 25 -1.17 -10.19 30.05
N ARG A 26 -2.44 -10.36 30.37
CA ARG A 26 -3.29 -9.34 31.02
C ARG A 26 -2.77 -8.86 32.37
N SER A 27 -2.03 -9.71 33.09
CA SER A 27 -1.40 -9.38 34.39
C SER A 27 0.03 -8.86 34.26
N ALA A 28 0.58 -8.75 33.06
CA ALA A 28 1.94 -8.27 32.86
C ALA A 28 2.04 -6.74 33.06
N THR A 29 3.21 -6.30 33.53
CA THR A 29 3.54 -4.87 33.54
C THR A 29 3.96 -4.45 32.14
N ILE A 30 3.15 -3.64 31.46
CA ILE A 30 3.39 -3.19 30.11
C ILE A 30 4.01 -1.79 30.12
N THR A 31 5.10 -1.61 29.37
CA THR A 31 5.77 -0.33 29.15
C THR A 31 5.79 -0.02 27.66
N VAL A 32 5.37 1.16 27.29
CA VAL A 32 5.48 1.66 25.90
C VAL A 32 6.82 2.37 25.75
N LEU A 33 7.54 2.05 24.67
CA LEU A 33 8.82 2.65 24.30
C LEU A 33 8.67 3.36 22.96
N ASP A 34 8.81 4.69 22.93
CA ASP A 34 8.64 5.46 21.71
C ASP A 34 9.63 6.60 21.58
N ARG A 35 10.13 6.84 20.36
CA ARG A 35 11.03 7.97 20.07
C ARG A 35 10.34 9.33 20.22
N ASN A 36 9.04 9.40 19.98
CA ASN A 36 8.27 10.63 20.03
C ASN A 36 8.00 11.01 21.50
N LYS A 37 8.57 12.12 21.97
CA LYS A 37 8.36 12.65 23.32
C LYS A 37 6.91 12.97 23.66
N LYS A 38 6.07 13.22 22.64
CA LYS A 38 4.64 13.56 22.80
C LYS A 38 3.74 12.32 22.82
N THR A 39 4.31 11.10 22.87
CA THR A 39 3.52 9.87 22.92
C THR A 39 2.66 9.85 24.17
N SER A 40 1.34 9.81 23.97
CA SER A 40 0.35 9.71 25.04
C SER A 40 -0.10 8.26 25.23
N VAL A 41 -0.04 7.77 26.45
CA VAL A 41 -0.48 6.42 26.83
C VAL A 41 -1.60 6.50 27.89
N PRO A 42 -2.43 5.45 28.05
CA PRO A 42 -3.40 5.37 29.13
C PRO A 42 -2.75 5.54 30.53
N LYS A 43 -3.46 6.15 31.47
CA LYS A 43 -2.93 6.49 32.82
C LYS A 43 -2.27 5.31 33.57
N ASN A 44 -2.71 4.08 33.32
CA ASN A 44 -2.21 2.86 33.95
C ASN A 44 -1.12 2.13 33.14
N VAL A 45 -0.53 2.78 32.15
CA VAL A 45 0.54 2.23 31.31
C VAL A 45 1.79 3.10 31.47
N ARG A 46 2.93 2.47 31.72
CA ARG A 46 4.22 3.18 31.74
C ARG A 46 4.66 3.54 30.33
N ALA A 47 5.29 4.70 30.18
CA ALA A 47 5.92 5.11 28.93
C ALA A 47 7.35 5.58 29.19
N VAL A 48 8.27 5.19 28.29
CA VAL A 48 9.60 5.80 28.15
C VAL A 48 9.67 6.38 26.75
N ALA A 49 9.64 7.70 26.67
CA ALA A 49 9.55 8.43 25.41
C ALA A 49 10.76 9.35 25.20
N GLY A 50 11.12 9.61 23.94
CA GLY A 50 12.25 10.46 23.57
C GLY A 50 13.57 9.70 23.38
N PRO A 51 14.74 10.36 23.36
CA PRO A 51 16.01 9.78 22.90
C PRO A 51 16.46 8.53 23.68
N ALA A 52 16.15 8.44 24.96
CA ALA A 52 16.56 7.37 25.86
C ALA A 52 15.65 6.12 25.85
N TYR A 53 14.65 6.07 24.98
CA TYR A 53 13.63 5.01 25.00
C TYR A 53 14.15 3.58 24.78
N LEU A 54 15.38 3.42 24.29
CA LEU A 54 16.03 2.12 24.07
C LEU A 54 17.15 1.77 25.08
N ASP A 55 17.39 2.60 26.10
CA ASP A 55 18.62 2.43 26.92
C ASP A 55 18.55 1.21 27.85
N ASN A 56 17.39 0.79 28.29
CA ASN A 56 17.21 -0.28 29.26
C ASN A 56 16.37 -1.47 28.75
N LEU A 57 16.60 -1.92 27.50
CA LEU A 57 15.81 -3.02 26.91
C LEU A 57 15.97 -4.35 27.68
N ARG A 58 17.10 -4.58 28.37
CA ARG A 58 17.37 -5.80 29.13
C ARG A 58 16.46 -6.01 30.35
N GLN A 59 15.77 -4.99 30.80
CA GLN A 59 14.84 -5.12 31.92
C GLN A 59 13.55 -5.85 31.55
N PHE A 60 13.27 -6.05 30.27
CA PHE A 60 12.03 -6.68 29.78
C PHE A 60 12.24 -8.18 29.53
N ASP A 61 11.21 -8.94 29.84
CA ASP A 61 11.15 -10.38 29.58
C ASP A 61 10.75 -10.64 28.13
N LEU A 62 9.90 -9.75 27.56
CA LEU A 62 9.36 -9.82 26.21
C LEU A 62 9.21 -8.42 25.60
N ILE A 63 9.61 -8.26 24.36
CA ILE A 63 9.46 -7.02 23.60
C ILE A 63 8.63 -7.31 22.34
N PHE A 64 7.52 -6.59 22.16
CA PHE A 64 6.76 -6.56 20.92
C PHE A 64 7.19 -5.37 20.07
N ARG A 65 7.74 -5.64 18.92
CA ARG A 65 8.13 -4.64 17.93
C ARG A 65 6.94 -4.31 17.01
N THR A 66 6.70 -3.03 16.77
CA THR A 66 5.82 -2.59 15.67
C THR A 66 6.58 -2.58 14.34
N PRO A 67 5.92 -2.68 13.17
CA PRO A 67 6.59 -2.70 11.87
C PRO A 67 7.44 -1.45 11.59
N GLY A 68 7.06 -0.29 12.11
CA GLY A 68 7.82 0.95 11.95
C GLY A 68 9.13 1.02 12.76
N PHE A 69 9.41 0.03 13.61
CA PHE A 69 10.67 -0.07 14.33
C PHE A 69 11.61 -1.07 13.64
N PRO A 70 12.86 -0.69 13.27
CA PRO A 70 13.78 -1.57 12.57
C PRO A 70 14.17 -2.81 13.40
N PHE A 71 13.93 -4.00 12.87
CA PHE A 71 14.30 -5.26 13.55
C PHE A 71 15.81 -5.36 13.78
N MET A 72 16.64 -4.92 12.81
CA MET A 72 18.09 -4.97 12.91
C MET A 72 18.70 -3.86 13.77
N ASN A 73 17.90 -3.09 14.51
CA ASN A 73 18.41 -2.08 15.43
C ASN A 73 19.43 -2.69 16.42
N ALA A 74 20.62 -2.08 16.54
CA ALA A 74 21.74 -2.62 17.30
C ALA A 74 21.40 -2.85 18.79
N LYS A 75 20.66 -1.92 19.44
CA LYS A 75 20.25 -2.05 20.85
C LYS A 75 19.25 -3.20 21.03
N LEU A 76 18.29 -3.37 20.10
CA LEU A 76 17.34 -4.47 20.13
C LEU A 76 18.05 -5.82 19.95
N GLN A 77 18.97 -5.93 18.97
CA GLN A 77 19.73 -7.16 18.74
C GLN A 77 20.66 -7.48 19.91
N ALA A 78 21.25 -6.48 20.57
CA ALA A 78 22.05 -6.67 21.78
C ALA A 78 21.21 -7.21 22.95
N ALA A 79 20.00 -6.69 23.16
CA ALA A 79 19.05 -7.20 24.17
C ALA A 79 18.65 -8.66 23.87
N ARG A 80 18.35 -8.97 22.60
CA ARG A 80 18.01 -10.33 22.14
C ARG A 80 19.15 -11.33 22.40
N ARG A 81 20.40 -10.98 22.09
CA ARG A 81 21.57 -11.84 22.40
C ARG A 81 21.77 -12.07 23.89
N LYS A 82 21.23 -11.22 24.76
CA LYS A 82 21.25 -11.33 26.22
C LYS A 82 20.00 -12.01 26.82
N GLY A 83 19.21 -12.67 25.97
CA GLY A 83 18.10 -13.52 26.40
C GLY A 83 16.72 -12.84 26.45
N VAL A 84 16.61 -11.54 26.09
CA VAL A 84 15.30 -10.89 25.99
C VAL A 84 14.52 -11.49 24.79
N LYS A 85 13.30 -11.98 25.04
CA LYS A 85 12.44 -12.48 23.97
C LYS A 85 11.94 -11.29 23.13
N VAL A 86 12.08 -11.41 21.80
CA VAL A 86 11.60 -10.40 20.86
C VAL A 86 10.57 -11.04 19.93
N SER A 87 9.41 -10.44 19.87
CA SER A 87 8.32 -10.77 18.94
C SER A 87 7.86 -9.52 18.21
N SER A 88 6.91 -9.66 17.29
CA SER A 88 6.29 -8.54 16.59
C SER A 88 4.78 -8.58 16.68
N VAL A 89 4.14 -7.44 16.43
CA VAL A 89 2.68 -7.34 16.34
C VAL A 89 2.15 -8.27 15.26
N THR A 90 2.85 -8.37 14.12
CA THR A 90 2.49 -9.27 13.02
C THR A 90 2.58 -10.73 13.45
N ARG A 91 3.67 -11.12 14.11
CA ARG A 91 3.83 -12.50 14.62
C ARG A 91 2.76 -12.86 15.62
N TYR A 92 2.46 -11.97 16.58
CA TYR A 92 1.38 -12.18 17.54
C TYR A 92 0.04 -12.42 16.83
N PHE A 93 -0.28 -11.66 15.77
CA PHE A 93 -1.48 -11.90 14.98
C PHE A 93 -1.51 -13.31 14.38
N PHE A 94 -0.42 -13.74 13.72
CA PHE A 94 -0.33 -15.08 13.14
C PHE A 94 -0.44 -16.21 14.16
N GLU A 95 -0.02 -15.99 15.39
CA GLU A 95 -0.11 -16.95 16.50
C GLU A 95 -1.53 -17.11 17.04
N HIS A 96 -2.35 -16.04 16.96
CA HIS A 96 -3.67 -15.97 17.59
C HIS A 96 -4.84 -15.94 16.60
N ALA A 97 -4.61 -15.76 15.31
CA ALA A 97 -5.67 -15.79 14.32
C ALA A 97 -6.28 -17.19 14.20
N PRO A 98 -7.61 -17.35 14.42
CA PRO A 98 -8.26 -18.67 14.39
C PRO A 98 -8.59 -19.13 12.99
N CYS A 99 -8.36 -18.32 11.96
CA CYS A 99 -8.85 -18.47 10.60
C CYS A 99 -7.72 -18.51 9.57
N ALA A 100 -8.07 -18.77 8.31
CA ALA A 100 -7.11 -18.76 7.21
C ALA A 100 -6.65 -17.33 6.87
N ILE A 101 -5.34 -17.21 6.59
CA ILE A 101 -4.68 -15.97 6.22
C ILE A 101 -4.21 -16.04 4.77
N ILE A 102 -4.51 -15.00 4.02
CA ILE A 102 -3.97 -14.75 2.68
C ILE A 102 -3.01 -13.57 2.79
N GLY A 103 -1.72 -13.77 2.53
CA GLY A 103 -0.70 -12.73 2.62
C GLY A 103 -0.24 -12.26 1.25
N ILE A 104 -0.18 -10.95 1.02
CA ILE A 104 0.32 -10.37 -0.23
C ILE A 104 1.55 -9.51 0.05
N THR A 105 2.65 -9.79 -0.63
CA THR A 105 3.89 -9.01 -0.59
C THR A 105 4.41 -8.67 -1.98
N GLY A 106 5.41 -7.83 -2.06
CA GLY A 106 6.06 -7.32 -3.27
C GLY A 106 6.62 -5.94 -3.03
N THR A 107 7.19 -5.30 -4.04
CA THR A 107 7.62 -3.90 -3.91
C THR A 107 6.46 -2.95 -4.16
N LYS A 108 5.77 -3.07 -5.28
CA LYS A 108 4.60 -2.26 -5.66
C LYS A 108 3.38 -3.15 -5.89
N GLY A 109 2.18 -2.57 -5.93
CA GLY A 109 0.94 -3.28 -6.26
C GLY A 109 0.27 -4.03 -5.10
N LYS A 110 0.89 -4.15 -3.95
CA LYS A 110 0.34 -4.87 -2.78
C LYS A 110 -1.08 -4.41 -2.43
N GLY A 111 -1.26 -3.12 -2.20
CA GLY A 111 -2.55 -2.54 -1.84
C GLY A 111 -3.63 -2.80 -2.90
N THR A 112 -3.32 -2.60 -4.17
CA THR A 112 -4.26 -2.88 -5.28
C THR A 112 -4.67 -4.35 -5.29
N THR A 113 -3.69 -5.26 -5.20
CA THR A 113 -3.95 -6.70 -5.21
C THR A 113 -4.77 -7.15 -4.01
N THR A 114 -4.43 -6.70 -2.79
CA THR A 114 -5.16 -7.07 -1.57
C THR A 114 -6.58 -6.53 -1.57
N THR A 115 -6.78 -5.28 -2.01
CA THR A 115 -8.11 -4.67 -2.05
C THR A 115 -8.97 -5.32 -3.12
N LEU A 116 -8.44 -5.55 -4.32
CA LEU A 116 -9.22 -6.23 -5.37
C LEU A 116 -9.56 -7.66 -4.95
N LEU A 117 -8.63 -8.41 -4.35
CA LEU A 117 -8.90 -9.75 -3.83
C LEU A 117 -10.00 -9.72 -2.75
N TYR A 118 -9.97 -8.72 -1.87
CA TYR A 118 -11.03 -8.50 -0.88
C TYR A 118 -12.39 -8.27 -1.55
N GLU A 119 -12.47 -7.40 -2.55
CA GLU A 119 -13.70 -7.12 -3.27
C GLU A 119 -14.24 -8.37 -4.03
N ILE A 120 -13.35 -9.17 -4.60
CA ILE A 120 -13.73 -10.44 -5.24
C ILE A 120 -14.32 -11.42 -4.20
N LEU A 121 -13.61 -11.66 -3.09
CA LEU A 121 -14.01 -12.64 -2.09
C LEU A 121 -15.27 -12.21 -1.33
N LYS A 122 -15.44 -10.91 -1.07
CA LYS A 122 -16.64 -10.36 -0.43
C LYS A 122 -17.92 -10.65 -1.25
N ARG A 123 -17.84 -10.65 -2.57
CA ARG A 123 -18.98 -10.99 -3.46
C ARG A 123 -19.45 -12.43 -3.35
N THR A 124 -18.66 -13.31 -2.74
CA THR A 124 -19.06 -14.70 -2.50
C THR A 124 -19.88 -14.91 -1.22
N GLY A 125 -20.20 -13.85 -0.47
CA GLY A 125 -20.90 -13.94 0.81
C GLY A 125 -20.04 -14.42 1.99
N ARG A 126 -18.76 -14.67 1.79
CA ARG A 126 -17.81 -15.06 2.86
C ARG A 126 -17.52 -13.90 3.79
N SER A 127 -17.27 -14.20 5.07
CA SER A 127 -16.73 -13.23 6.03
C SER A 127 -15.24 -13.00 5.72
N VAL A 128 -14.94 -11.86 5.10
CA VAL A 128 -13.57 -11.50 4.68
C VAL A 128 -13.16 -10.19 5.33
N TYR A 129 -11.93 -10.13 5.82
CA TYR A 129 -11.34 -8.95 6.45
C TYR A 129 -10.06 -8.54 5.72
N LEU A 130 -9.84 -7.24 5.59
CA LEU A 130 -8.65 -6.63 4.98
C LEU A 130 -7.87 -5.88 6.06
N ALA A 131 -6.58 -6.18 6.20
CA ALA A 131 -5.72 -5.59 7.21
C ALA A 131 -4.22 -5.61 6.83
N GLY A 132 -3.37 -5.23 7.76
CA GLY A 132 -1.91 -5.22 7.62
C GLY A 132 -1.37 -3.81 7.38
N ASN A 133 -0.57 -3.64 6.35
CA ASN A 133 0.01 -2.32 6.01
C ASN A 133 -1.03 -1.33 5.41
N ILE A 134 -2.25 -1.79 5.19
CA ILE A 134 -3.42 -1.00 4.79
C ILE A 134 -4.60 -1.29 5.71
N GLY A 135 -5.52 -0.34 5.83
CA GLY A 135 -6.71 -0.51 6.64
C GLY A 135 -6.44 -0.48 8.14
N LEU A 136 -6.97 -1.46 8.86
CA LEU A 136 -6.80 -1.61 10.31
C LEU A 136 -5.55 -2.44 10.65
N PRO A 137 -4.89 -2.20 11.78
CA PRO A 137 -3.90 -3.12 12.33
C PRO A 137 -4.50 -4.53 12.47
N ALA A 138 -3.79 -5.54 11.95
CA ALA A 138 -4.31 -6.91 11.93
C ALA A 138 -4.71 -7.42 13.34
N VAL A 139 -3.92 -7.11 14.34
CA VAL A 139 -4.16 -7.51 15.74
C VAL A 139 -5.48 -6.95 16.30
N ALA A 140 -5.99 -5.84 15.78
CA ALA A 140 -7.27 -5.27 16.18
C ALA A 140 -8.48 -6.11 15.71
N LEU A 141 -8.28 -6.99 14.75
CA LEU A 141 -9.33 -7.91 14.25
C LEU A 141 -9.54 -9.12 15.15
N LEU A 142 -8.53 -9.56 15.92
CA LEU A 142 -8.55 -10.81 16.68
C LEU A 142 -9.84 -11.06 17.47
N PRO A 143 -10.44 -10.06 18.18
CA PRO A 143 -11.67 -10.29 18.94
C PRO A 143 -12.91 -10.59 18.08
N ARG A 144 -12.87 -10.32 16.79
CA ARG A 144 -14.00 -10.49 15.85
C ARG A 144 -13.87 -11.75 15.00
N LEU A 145 -12.65 -12.29 14.86
CA LEU A 145 -12.35 -13.39 13.95
C LEU A 145 -12.92 -14.71 14.44
N ARG A 146 -13.45 -15.47 13.51
CA ARG A 146 -13.97 -16.83 13.69
C ARG A 146 -13.25 -17.81 12.76
N LYS A 147 -13.31 -19.11 13.05
CA LYS A 147 -12.59 -20.17 12.32
C LYS A 147 -12.84 -20.16 10.81
N ASN A 148 -14.04 -19.81 10.37
CA ASN A 148 -14.43 -19.83 8.95
C ASN A 148 -14.21 -18.48 8.22
N ASP A 149 -13.66 -17.48 8.90
CA ASP A 149 -13.35 -16.20 8.28
C ASP A 149 -12.08 -16.29 7.42
N LEU A 150 -11.91 -15.31 6.54
CA LEU A 150 -10.70 -15.12 5.76
C LEU A 150 -10.09 -13.76 6.08
N VAL A 151 -8.80 -13.72 6.32
CA VAL A 151 -8.08 -12.44 6.49
C VAL A 151 -7.08 -12.27 5.37
N ILE A 152 -7.20 -11.16 4.64
CA ILE A 152 -6.23 -10.75 3.62
C ILE A 152 -5.30 -9.72 4.24
N LEU A 153 -4.00 -9.99 4.22
CA LEU A 153 -2.97 -9.11 4.76
C LEU A 153 -2.09 -8.53 3.67
N GLU A 154 -2.02 -7.20 3.62
CA GLU A 154 -0.89 -6.56 2.97
C GLU A 154 0.34 -6.65 3.89
N LEU A 155 1.41 -7.31 3.42
CA LEU A 155 2.61 -7.55 4.22
C LEU A 155 3.83 -6.83 3.63
N SER A 156 4.38 -5.87 4.37
CA SER A 156 5.64 -5.21 4.06
C SER A 156 6.84 -6.11 4.41
N SER A 157 8.04 -5.76 3.90
CA SER A 157 9.28 -6.44 4.32
C SER A 157 9.54 -6.31 5.82
N PHE A 158 9.18 -5.16 6.40
CA PHE A 158 9.34 -4.91 7.84
C PHE A 158 8.46 -5.81 8.71
N GLN A 159 7.26 -6.15 8.25
CA GLN A 159 6.35 -7.08 8.92
C GLN A 159 6.81 -8.53 8.78
N LEU A 160 7.45 -8.86 7.66
CA LEU A 160 7.93 -10.21 7.35
C LEU A 160 9.30 -10.52 7.94
N GLN A 161 10.11 -9.52 8.28
CA GLN A 161 11.54 -9.66 8.62
C GLN A 161 11.81 -10.60 9.80
N ASP A 162 10.92 -10.64 10.78
CA ASP A 162 11.02 -11.51 11.97
C ASP A 162 9.85 -12.50 12.11
N LEU A 163 9.12 -12.73 11.02
CA LEU A 163 8.00 -13.65 11.00
C LEU A 163 8.48 -15.08 10.72
N ASP A 164 8.20 -15.99 11.65
CA ASP A 164 8.51 -17.41 11.56
C ASP A 164 7.29 -18.27 11.20
N ARG A 165 6.24 -17.65 10.71
CA ARG A 165 5.01 -18.27 10.19
C ARG A 165 4.71 -17.76 8.81
N SER A 166 4.03 -18.56 8.00
CA SER A 166 3.59 -18.15 6.66
C SER A 166 2.08 -18.27 6.54
N PRO A 167 1.42 -17.42 5.74
CA PRO A 167 0.00 -17.57 5.43
C PRO A 167 -0.25 -18.85 4.61
N GLN A 168 -1.44 -19.41 4.72
CA GLN A 168 -1.87 -20.59 3.95
C GLN A 168 -1.89 -20.31 2.44
N VAL A 169 -2.21 -19.06 2.06
CA VAL A 169 -2.14 -18.60 0.68
C VAL A 169 -1.26 -17.36 0.64
N ALA A 170 -0.22 -17.39 -0.17
CA ALA A 170 0.70 -16.27 -0.35
C ALA A 170 0.65 -15.76 -1.79
N GLY A 171 0.65 -14.43 -1.96
CA GLY A 171 0.85 -13.75 -3.23
C GLY A 171 2.14 -12.94 -3.21
N VAL A 172 3.06 -13.22 -4.13
CA VAL A 172 4.34 -12.53 -4.27
C VAL A 172 4.34 -11.77 -5.59
N LEU A 173 4.14 -10.46 -5.51
CA LEU A 173 4.20 -9.56 -6.66
C LEU A 173 5.65 -9.31 -7.08
N GLU A 174 5.85 -8.51 -8.13
CA GLU A 174 7.20 -8.14 -8.57
C GLU A 174 7.99 -7.43 -7.46
N ILE A 175 9.27 -7.80 -7.35
CA ILE A 175 10.21 -7.28 -6.36
C ILE A 175 11.33 -6.54 -7.10
N PHE A 176 11.48 -5.26 -6.79
CA PHE A 176 12.50 -4.34 -7.30
C PHE A 176 13.27 -3.73 -6.12
N PRO A 177 14.43 -3.09 -6.37
CA PRO A 177 15.14 -2.31 -5.34
C PRO A 177 14.23 -1.26 -4.69
N ASP A 178 14.15 -1.30 -3.36
CA ASP A 178 13.37 -0.36 -2.54
C ASP A 178 13.88 -0.44 -1.09
N HIS A 179 13.58 0.58 -0.27
CA HIS A 179 13.92 0.61 1.15
C HIS A 179 15.41 0.35 1.47
N GLN A 180 16.33 0.83 0.62
CA GLN A 180 17.77 0.68 0.83
C GLN A 180 18.30 1.51 2.02
N ASP A 181 17.51 2.45 2.51
CA ASP A 181 17.72 3.19 3.75
C ASP A 181 17.47 2.36 5.02
N ALA A 182 16.73 1.27 4.89
CA ALA A 182 16.28 0.44 6.02
C ALA A 182 16.78 -1.01 5.96
N HIS A 183 17.03 -1.54 4.79
CA HIS A 183 17.67 -2.84 4.57
C HIS A 183 19.12 -2.61 4.11
N ARG A 184 20.04 -3.42 4.64
CA ARG A 184 21.46 -3.33 4.32
C ARG A 184 21.76 -3.48 2.82
N ASP A 185 21.03 -4.39 2.16
CA ASP A 185 21.17 -4.70 0.75
C ASP A 185 19.88 -5.34 0.18
N MET A 186 19.85 -5.51 -1.13
CA MET A 186 18.73 -6.14 -1.83
C MET A 186 18.49 -7.59 -1.38
N LYS A 187 19.53 -8.31 -0.99
CA LYS A 187 19.43 -9.70 -0.53
C LYS A 187 18.68 -9.77 0.78
N GLU A 188 19.02 -8.92 1.76
CA GLU A 188 18.28 -8.83 3.04
C GLU A 188 16.82 -8.46 2.82
N TYR A 189 16.55 -7.49 1.93
CA TYR A 189 15.18 -7.09 1.58
C TYR A 189 14.35 -8.26 1.03
N VAL A 190 14.91 -9.02 0.10
CA VAL A 190 14.24 -10.19 -0.49
C VAL A 190 14.13 -11.33 0.50
N GLU A 191 15.15 -11.54 1.33
CA GLU A 191 15.15 -12.55 2.39
C GLU A 191 14.07 -12.27 3.43
N ALA A 192 13.87 -11.02 3.85
CA ALA A 192 12.74 -10.63 4.69
C ALA A 192 11.40 -11.04 4.07
N LYS A 193 11.21 -10.78 2.75
CA LYS A 193 9.98 -11.17 2.04
C LYS A 193 9.80 -12.68 1.93
N SER A 194 10.87 -13.46 1.94
CA SER A 194 10.77 -14.92 1.81
C SER A 194 10.04 -15.59 2.98
N SER A 195 9.93 -14.92 4.13
CA SER A 195 9.14 -15.41 5.26
C SER A 195 7.66 -15.63 4.92
N ILE A 196 7.14 -14.99 3.87
CA ILE A 196 5.78 -15.22 3.40
C ILE A 196 5.55 -16.66 2.89
N ALA A 197 6.60 -17.33 2.39
CA ALA A 197 6.52 -18.70 1.87
C ALA A 197 7.32 -19.70 2.71
N ARG A 198 8.34 -19.25 3.46
CA ARG A 198 9.37 -20.08 4.09
C ARG A 198 8.82 -21.18 5.01
N ASN A 199 7.74 -20.89 5.73
CA ASN A 199 7.14 -21.81 6.70
C ASN A 199 5.83 -22.43 6.20
N GLN A 200 5.55 -22.36 4.90
CA GLN A 200 4.37 -22.99 4.31
C GLN A 200 4.45 -24.51 4.38
N LYS A 201 3.29 -25.14 4.64
CA LYS A 201 3.05 -26.58 4.65
C LYS A 201 2.75 -27.09 3.23
N PRO A 202 2.72 -28.43 2.99
CA PRO A 202 2.44 -28.99 1.65
C PRO A 202 1.10 -28.56 1.03
N ASP A 203 0.07 -28.34 1.86
CA ASP A 203 -1.27 -27.94 1.41
C ASP A 203 -1.41 -26.43 1.18
N ASP A 204 -0.45 -25.62 1.65
CA ASP A 204 -0.41 -24.21 1.42
C ASP A 204 -0.04 -23.89 -0.04
N ARG A 205 -0.26 -22.63 -0.46
CA ARG A 205 -0.04 -22.20 -1.84
C ARG A 205 0.72 -20.89 -1.88
N VAL A 206 1.70 -20.79 -2.77
CA VAL A 206 2.37 -19.51 -3.09
C VAL A 206 2.18 -19.19 -4.57
N PHE A 207 1.48 -18.10 -4.84
CA PHE A 207 1.34 -17.48 -6.15
C PHE A 207 2.45 -16.45 -6.30
N PHE A 208 3.13 -16.41 -7.43
CA PHE A 208 4.23 -15.48 -7.63
C PHE A 208 4.28 -14.93 -9.05
N ALA A 209 4.61 -13.64 -9.18
CA ALA A 209 4.94 -13.03 -10.45
C ALA A 209 6.20 -13.71 -11.02
N ASP A 210 6.18 -14.07 -12.29
CA ASP A 210 7.27 -14.80 -12.94
C ASP A 210 8.47 -13.88 -13.23
N SER A 211 9.08 -13.35 -12.17
CA SER A 211 10.28 -12.51 -12.18
C SER A 211 11.36 -13.08 -11.25
N GLY A 212 12.62 -12.68 -11.45
CA GLY A 212 13.77 -13.27 -10.77
C GLY A 212 13.63 -13.36 -9.25
N TRP A 213 13.39 -12.23 -8.57
CA TRP A 213 13.29 -12.20 -7.10
C TRP A 213 11.98 -12.80 -6.58
N SER A 214 10.87 -12.63 -7.28
CA SER A 214 9.58 -13.22 -6.88
C SER A 214 9.64 -14.75 -6.95
N ARG A 215 10.26 -15.29 -7.99
CA ARG A 215 10.53 -16.74 -8.13
C ARG A 215 11.49 -17.23 -7.02
N TRP A 216 12.49 -16.42 -6.67
CA TRP A 216 13.42 -16.75 -5.59
C TRP A 216 12.70 -16.83 -4.24
N VAL A 217 11.79 -15.89 -3.93
CA VAL A 217 10.96 -15.92 -2.72
C VAL A 217 10.04 -17.16 -2.71
N ALA A 218 9.41 -17.48 -3.83
CA ALA A 218 8.47 -18.58 -3.92
C ALA A 218 9.11 -19.99 -3.77
N LYS A 219 10.42 -20.12 -4.01
CA LYS A 219 11.11 -21.44 -3.88
C LYS A 219 11.15 -21.98 -2.45
N PHE A 220 11.00 -21.11 -1.44
CA PHE A 220 11.03 -21.51 -0.04
C PHE A 220 9.73 -22.21 0.39
N GLY A 221 9.83 -22.94 1.51
CA GLY A 221 8.69 -23.68 2.09
C GLY A 221 8.25 -24.88 1.27
N LYS A 222 7.23 -25.57 1.78
CA LYS A 222 6.69 -26.82 1.20
C LYS A 222 5.40 -26.60 0.40
N GLY A 223 4.82 -25.40 0.42
CA GLY A 223 3.59 -25.07 -0.29
C GLY A 223 3.69 -25.22 -1.82
N LYS A 224 2.56 -25.43 -2.49
CA LYS A 224 2.47 -25.52 -3.95
C LYS A 224 2.87 -24.19 -4.59
N LYS A 225 3.79 -24.21 -5.57
CA LYS A 225 4.31 -23.04 -6.29
C LYS A 225 3.53 -22.80 -7.58
N ILE A 226 2.91 -21.64 -7.71
CA ILE A 226 2.04 -21.30 -8.84
C ILE A 226 2.54 -19.99 -9.47
N ALA A 227 3.17 -20.11 -10.65
CA ALA A 227 3.59 -18.94 -11.41
C ALA A 227 2.38 -18.26 -12.03
N VAL A 228 2.26 -16.95 -11.84
CA VAL A 228 1.18 -16.13 -12.38
C VAL A 228 1.69 -15.34 -13.57
N LEU A 229 1.22 -15.69 -14.76
CA LEU A 229 1.62 -15.11 -16.04
C LEU A 229 0.43 -14.35 -16.63
N PRO A 230 0.50 -13.01 -16.75
CA PRO A 230 -0.57 -12.21 -17.35
C PRO A 230 -0.90 -12.63 -18.79
N SER A 231 0.09 -13.05 -19.57
CA SER A 231 -0.08 -13.53 -20.95
C SER A 231 -0.82 -14.87 -21.07
N ARG A 232 -0.91 -15.64 -20.01
CA ARG A 232 -1.57 -16.95 -19.99
C ARG A 232 -2.91 -16.96 -19.24
N THR A 233 -3.31 -15.83 -18.66
CA THR A 233 -4.59 -15.78 -17.95
C THR A 233 -5.77 -15.86 -18.92
N ARG A 234 -6.82 -16.63 -18.53
CA ARG A 234 -8.10 -16.69 -19.21
C ARG A 234 -9.24 -16.19 -18.30
N LEU A 235 -8.87 -15.69 -17.11
CA LEU A 235 -9.85 -15.24 -16.11
C LEU A 235 -10.38 -13.84 -16.46
N ILE A 236 -9.49 -12.92 -16.85
CA ILE A 236 -9.78 -11.52 -17.15
C ILE A 236 -8.94 -11.05 -18.34
N ALA A 237 -9.36 -9.96 -18.98
CA ALA A 237 -8.64 -9.27 -20.05
C ALA A 237 -8.32 -7.82 -19.63
N PRO A 238 -7.35 -7.14 -20.24
CA PRO A 238 -7.08 -5.72 -19.98
C PRO A 238 -8.34 -4.83 -20.16
N ALA A 239 -9.19 -5.14 -21.13
CA ALA A 239 -10.44 -4.43 -21.38
C ALA A 239 -11.49 -4.57 -20.24
N ASP A 240 -11.33 -5.54 -19.34
CA ASP A 240 -12.18 -5.66 -18.15
C ASP A 240 -11.81 -4.62 -17.06
N MET A 241 -10.69 -3.89 -17.20
CA MET A 241 -10.17 -2.98 -16.18
C MET A 241 -10.66 -1.55 -16.37
N ALA A 242 -11.28 -0.97 -15.34
CA ALA A 242 -11.55 0.48 -15.30
C ALA A 242 -10.30 1.30 -14.89
N VAL A 243 -9.32 0.66 -14.24
CA VAL A 243 -8.07 1.29 -13.80
C VAL A 243 -6.98 1.03 -14.84
N PRO A 244 -6.36 2.08 -15.40
CA PRO A 244 -5.40 1.94 -16.49
C PRO A 244 -4.06 1.36 -16.05
N GLY A 245 -3.30 0.89 -17.03
CA GLY A 245 -1.90 0.51 -16.92
C GLY A 245 -1.66 -1.00 -16.70
N MET A 246 -0.67 -1.53 -17.42
CA MET A 246 -0.28 -2.95 -17.37
C MET A 246 0.12 -3.44 -15.98
N HIS A 247 0.64 -2.57 -15.12
CA HIS A 247 0.95 -2.91 -13.74
C HIS A 247 -0.34 -3.21 -12.93
N ASN A 248 -1.43 -2.48 -13.17
CA ASN A 248 -2.74 -2.75 -12.55
C ASN A 248 -3.35 -4.05 -13.08
N PHE A 249 -3.19 -4.33 -14.37
CA PHE A 249 -3.61 -5.61 -14.95
C PHE A 249 -2.85 -6.79 -14.32
N ARG A 250 -1.53 -6.69 -14.14
CA ARG A 250 -0.74 -7.72 -13.43
C ARG A 250 -1.23 -7.93 -12.00
N ASN A 251 -1.55 -6.88 -11.28
CA ASN A 251 -2.11 -6.95 -9.92
C ASN A 251 -3.48 -7.66 -9.93
N ALA A 252 -4.33 -7.33 -10.90
CA ALA A 252 -5.65 -7.95 -11.06
C ALA A 252 -5.54 -9.43 -11.42
N VAL A 253 -4.60 -9.80 -12.29
CA VAL A 253 -4.34 -11.21 -12.63
C VAL A 253 -3.90 -12.02 -11.40
N MET A 254 -3.04 -11.46 -10.55
CA MET A 254 -2.63 -12.09 -9.29
C MET A 254 -3.82 -12.27 -8.36
N ALA A 255 -4.63 -11.24 -8.13
CA ALA A 255 -5.83 -11.33 -7.29
C ALA A 255 -6.82 -12.36 -7.83
N SER A 256 -7.05 -12.37 -9.15
CA SER A 256 -7.94 -13.32 -9.84
C SER A 256 -7.46 -14.76 -9.72
N ALA A 257 -6.16 -15.01 -9.88
CA ALA A 257 -5.58 -16.34 -9.76
C ALA A 257 -5.72 -16.90 -8.33
N ILE A 258 -5.47 -16.05 -7.32
CA ILE A 258 -5.69 -16.43 -5.92
C ILE A 258 -7.17 -16.72 -5.67
N ALA A 259 -8.08 -15.85 -6.11
CA ALA A 259 -9.53 -16.03 -5.94
C ALA A 259 -10.03 -17.32 -6.60
N ALA A 260 -9.59 -17.59 -7.84
CA ALA A 260 -9.95 -18.83 -8.54
C ALA A 260 -9.49 -20.09 -7.79
N SER A 261 -8.33 -20.03 -7.12
CA SER A 261 -7.84 -21.14 -6.29
C SER A 261 -8.64 -21.38 -5.00
N LEU A 262 -9.53 -20.45 -4.67
CA LEU A 262 -10.47 -20.51 -3.55
C LEU A 262 -11.90 -20.78 -4.03
N ASP A 263 -12.04 -21.37 -5.23
CA ASP A 263 -13.29 -21.79 -5.87
C ASP A 263 -14.27 -20.64 -6.13
N VAL A 264 -13.74 -19.42 -6.39
CA VAL A 264 -14.58 -18.30 -6.82
C VAL A 264 -14.92 -18.45 -8.30
N PRO A 265 -16.23 -18.39 -8.69
CA PRO A 265 -16.64 -18.46 -10.09
C PRO A 265 -15.99 -17.37 -10.95
N LYS A 266 -15.64 -17.74 -12.19
CA LYS A 266 -14.97 -16.83 -13.13
C LYS A 266 -15.75 -15.54 -13.38
N GLU A 267 -17.06 -15.61 -13.50
CA GLU A 267 -17.91 -14.45 -13.72
C GLU A 267 -17.91 -13.52 -12.50
N THR A 268 -17.95 -14.05 -11.28
CA THR A 268 -17.82 -13.24 -10.06
C THR A 268 -16.49 -12.49 -10.02
N ILE A 269 -15.39 -13.14 -10.45
CA ILE A 269 -14.07 -12.52 -10.57
C ILE A 269 -14.12 -11.38 -11.58
N ARG A 270 -14.65 -11.60 -12.78
CA ARG A 270 -14.75 -10.59 -13.84
C ARG A 270 -15.59 -9.39 -13.42
N ASP A 271 -16.75 -9.64 -12.82
CA ASP A 271 -17.63 -8.57 -12.37
C ASP A 271 -16.98 -7.71 -11.28
N ALA A 272 -16.21 -8.33 -10.38
CA ALA A 272 -15.46 -7.60 -9.38
C ALA A 272 -14.34 -6.75 -10.02
N VAL A 273 -13.63 -7.30 -11.01
CA VAL A 273 -12.57 -6.59 -11.74
C VAL A 273 -13.14 -5.41 -12.53
N ARG A 274 -14.26 -5.58 -13.23
CA ARG A 274 -14.95 -4.50 -13.96
C ARG A 274 -15.47 -3.40 -13.04
N ALA A 275 -15.93 -3.77 -11.87
CA ALA A 275 -16.40 -2.83 -10.87
C ALA A 275 -15.28 -2.13 -10.09
N PHE A 276 -14.06 -2.65 -10.14
CA PHE A 276 -12.95 -2.13 -9.36
C PHE A 276 -12.46 -0.79 -9.91
N ARG A 277 -12.56 0.25 -9.11
CA ARG A 277 -12.20 1.64 -9.46
C ARG A 277 -10.79 2.04 -9.05
N GLY A 278 -9.98 1.13 -8.52
CA GLY A 278 -8.66 1.41 -7.94
C GLY A 278 -8.68 1.58 -6.43
N LEU A 279 -7.53 1.91 -5.87
CA LEU A 279 -7.44 2.32 -4.48
C LEU A 279 -7.85 3.76 -4.34
N GLU A 280 -8.52 4.11 -3.26
CA GLU A 280 -8.91 5.48 -2.97
C GLU A 280 -7.71 6.42 -3.10
N HIS A 281 -7.83 7.42 -3.96
CA HIS A 281 -6.80 8.43 -4.28
C HIS A 281 -5.53 7.89 -4.97
N ARG A 282 -5.55 6.70 -5.60
CA ARG A 282 -4.41 6.15 -6.37
C ARG A 282 -4.87 5.70 -7.75
N LEU A 283 -4.78 6.60 -8.73
CA LEU A 283 -5.34 6.42 -10.07
C LEU A 283 -6.78 5.86 -10.02
N GLU A 284 -7.53 6.32 -9.01
CA GLU A 284 -8.92 5.93 -8.79
C GLU A 284 -9.79 6.49 -9.92
N PHE A 285 -10.45 5.61 -10.66
CA PHE A 285 -11.45 6.06 -11.64
C PHE A 285 -12.65 6.67 -10.92
N VAL A 286 -12.91 7.97 -11.16
CA VAL A 286 -14.00 8.71 -10.51
C VAL A 286 -15.30 8.57 -11.30
N ARG A 287 -15.29 9.06 -12.54
CA ARG A 287 -16.41 8.93 -13.48
C ARG A 287 -16.00 9.33 -14.90
N GLU A 288 -16.87 9.07 -15.85
CA GLU A 288 -16.79 9.55 -17.22
C GLU A 288 -17.86 10.62 -17.46
N VAL A 289 -17.49 11.72 -18.09
CA VAL A 289 -18.39 12.81 -18.51
C VAL A 289 -18.23 12.99 -20.02
N GLY A 290 -19.27 12.61 -20.78
CA GLY A 290 -19.15 12.46 -22.22
C GLY A 290 -18.10 11.38 -22.57
N ARG A 291 -17.02 11.79 -23.23
CA ARG A 291 -15.89 10.91 -23.58
C ARG A 291 -14.65 11.09 -22.71
N ILE A 292 -14.74 11.86 -21.62
CA ILE A 292 -13.63 12.26 -20.78
C ILE A 292 -13.70 11.50 -19.46
N ARG A 293 -12.64 10.72 -19.16
CA ARG A 293 -12.52 9.93 -17.94
C ARG A 293 -11.68 10.66 -16.92
N PHE A 294 -12.17 10.78 -15.69
CA PHE A 294 -11.50 11.47 -14.59
C PHE A 294 -10.88 10.46 -13.62
N TYR A 295 -9.62 10.71 -13.26
CA TYR A 295 -8.85 9.85 -12.34
C TYR A 295 -8.28 10.66 -11.19
N ASP A 296 -8.51 10.18 -9.95
CA ASP A 296 -7.97 10.76 -8.72
C ASP A 296 -6.70 10.00 -8.30
N ASP A 297 -5.57 10.67 -8.37
CA ASP A 297 -4.27 10.21 -7.89
C ASP A 297 -3.70 11.18 -6.84
N SER A 298 -4.57 11.71 -5.98
CA SER A 298 -4.19 12.68 -4.95
C SER A 298 -3.13 12.15 -3.97
N ALA A 299 -2.96 10.83 -3.85
CA ALA A 299 -1.87 10.21 -3.08
C ALA A 299 -0.49 10.38 -3.71
N SER A 300 -0.41 10.87 -4.95
CA SER A 300 0.82 11.26 -5.63
C SER A 300 1.37 12.55 -5.02
N THR A 301 2.29 12.42 -4.07
CA THR A 301 2.85 13.53 -3.29
C THR A 301 4.30 13.86 -3.64
N ASN A 302 4.83 13.26 -4.71
CA ASN A 302 6.16 13.52 -5.25
C ASN A 302 6.19 13.39 -6.78
N PRO A 303 7.19 13.99 -7.47
CA PRO A 303 7.28 14.00 -8.92
C PRO A 303 7.36 12.62 -9.58
N ASP A 304 8.00 11.64 -8.94
CA ASP A 304 8.16 10.29 -9.50
C ASP A 304 6.83 9.53 -9.59
N THR A 305 5.95 9.75 -8.60
CA THR A 305 4.61 9.14 -8.63
C THR A 305 3.73 9.77 -9.70
N ALA A 306 3.79 11.09 -9.88
CA ALA A 306 3.09 11.79 -10.96
C ALA A 306 3.62 11.37 -12.35
N ALA A 307 4.93 11.23 -12.49
CA ALA A 307 5.56 10.70 -13.71
C ALA A 307 5.07 9.28 -14.05
N ALA A 308 4.95 8.42 -13.05
CA ALA A 308 4.40 7.08 -13.23
C ALA A 308 2.91 7.11 -13.62
N ALA A 309 2.13 8.02 -13.06
CA ALA A 309 0.73 8.22 -13.43
C ALA A 309 0.60 8.63 -14.89
N CYS A 310 1.38 9.61 -15.37
CA CYS A 310 1.35 10.05 -16.77
C CYS A 310 1.62 8.89 -17.77
N ARG A 311 2.52 7.97 -17.43
CA ARG A 311 2.88 6.81 -18.29
C ARG A 311 1.86 5.66 -18.22
N SER A 312 0.81 5.78 -17.43
CA SER A 312 -0.16 4.70 -17.23
C SER A 312 -1.35 4.75 -18.19
N PHE A 313 -1.40 5.78 -19.04
CA PHE A 313 -2.52 6.01 -19.97
C PHE A 313 -2.09 5.79 -21.41
N GLU A 314 -3.07 5.43 -22.24
CA GLU A 314 -2.93 5.25 -23.69
C GLU A 314 -3.77 6.30 -24.44
N ASP A 315 -4.87 6.78 -23.85
CA ASP A 315 -5.68 7.87 -24.39
C ASP A 315 -5.02 9.23 -24.13
N PRO A 316 -5.19 10.24 -25.00
CA PRO A 316 -4.75 11.61 -24.77
C PRO A 316 -5.23 12.13 -23.40
N ALA A 317 -4.35 12.82 -22.69
CA ALA A 317 -4.62 13.19 -21.31
C ALA A 317 -4.27 14.64 -20.99
N VAL A 318 -5.00 15.19 -20.00
CA VAL A 318 -4.66 16.42 -19.30
C VAL A 318 -4.20 16.08 -17.89
N LEU A 319 -3.02 16.58 -17.51
CA LEU A 319 -2.52 16.45 -16.14
C LEU A 319 -2.90 17.67 -15.31
N ILE A 320 -3.46 17.45 -14.11
CA ILE A 320 -3.57 18.48 -13.07
C ILE A 320 -2.49 18.21 -12.03
N ALA A 321 -1.53 19.17 -11.86
CA ALA A 321 -0.41 19.03 -10.95
C ALA A 321 -0.20 20.27 -10.08
N GLY A 322 0.45 20.08 -8.91
CA GLY A 322 0.81 21.15 -7.99
C GLY A 322 0.32 20.95 -6.56
N GLY A 323 0.79 21.83 -5.66
CA GLY A 323 0.51 21.78 -4.24
C GLY A 323 1.61 22.45 -3.42
N LYS A 324 1.85 22.01 -2.18
CA LYS A 324 2.85 22.55 -1.26
C LYS A 324 4.28 22.35 -1.78
N ASP A 325 5.06 23.40 -1.85
CA ASP A 325 6.49 23.26 -2.16
C ASP A 325 7.26 22.61 -0.99
N LYS A 326 7.92 21.53 -1.31
CA LYS A 326 8.87 20.81 -0.44
C LYS A 326 10.27 20.80 -1.02
N ASN A 327 10.57 21.75 -1.89
CA ASN A 327 11.85 21.87 -2.57
C ASN A 327 12.25 20.64 -3.40
N LEU A 328 11.24 19.96 -4.00
CA LEU A 328 11.45 18.79 -4.84
C LEU A 328 11.94 19.20 -6.24
N ASP A 329 12.66 18.28 -6.90
CA ASP A 329 13.05 18.40 -8.31
C ASP A 329 11.98 17.74 -9.20
N TYR A 330 11.55 18.44 -10.24
CA TYR A 330 10.51 18.00 -11.18
C TYR A 330 11.05 17.49 -12.53
N ALA A 331 12.36 17.30 -12.65
CA ALA A 331 12.99 16.80 -13.89
C ALA A 331 12.42 15.43 -14.33
N THR A 332 12.16 14.54 -13.38
CA THR A 332 11.54 13.22 -13.66
C THR A 332 10.14 13.36 -14.27
N LEU A 333 9.33 14.29 -13.75
CA LEU A 333 8.00 14.57 -14.28
C LEU A 333 8.10 15.20 -15.69
N ALA A 334 8.99 16.18 -15.87
CA ALA A 334 9.21 16.80 -17.17
C ALA A 334 9.63 15.79 -18.24
N LYS A 335 10.52 14.85 -17.90
CA LYS A 335 10.90 13.75 -18.79
C LYS A 335 9.71 12.83 -19.09
N ALA A 336 8.91 12.50 -18.08
CA ALA A 336 7.77 11.60 -18.28
C ALA A 336 6.71 12.20 -19.22
N LEU A 337 6.47 13.52 -19.15
CA LEU A 337 5.52 14.20 -20.02
C LEU A 337 5.93 14.12 -21.50
N LYS A 338 7.23 14.16 -21.81
CA LYS A 338 7.74 13.99 -23.19
C LYS A 338 7.44 12.60 -23.78
N ASP A 339 7.42 11.60 -22.91
CA ASP A 339 7.28 10.18 -23.29
C ASP A 339 5.86 9.64 -22.97
N SER A 340 4.89 10.53 -22.73
CA SER A 340 3.52 10.15 -22.37
C SER A 340 2.49 10.74 -23.32
N VAL A 341 1.24 10.34 -23.13
CA VAL A 341 0.08 10.84 -23.89
C VAL A 341 -0.52 12.11 -23.29
N VAL A 342 0.19 12.78 -22.37
CA VAL A 342 -0.27 14.04 -21.79
C VAL A 342 -0.02 15.18 -22.77
N GLU A 343 -1.09 15.80 -23.27
CA GLU A 343 -1.06 16.87 -24.26
C GLU A 343 -1.28 18.26 -23.64
N HIS A 344 -1.70 18.33 -22.38
CA HIS A 344 -1.92 19.60 -21.68
C HIS A 344 -1.70 19.44 -20.16
N VAL A 345 -1.22 20.51 -19.50
CA VAL A 345 -0.97 20.52 -18.05
C VAL A 345 -1.66 21.71 -17.41
N VAL A 346 -2.42 21.48 -16.34
CA VAL A 346 -2.98 22.54 -15.49
C VAL A 346 -2.25 22.54 -14.15
N LEU A 347 -1.65 23.67 -13.82
CA LEU A 347 -0.80 23.84 -12.63
C LEU A 347 -1.49 24.71 -11.59
N PHE A 348 -1.55 24.22 -10.33
CA PHE A 348 -2.16 24.95 -9.22
C PHE A 348 -1.32 24.85 -7.94
N GLY A 349 -1.71 25.58 -6.89
CA GLY A 349 -1.02 25.53 -5.60
C GLY A 349 0.29 26.32 -5.56
N GLU A 350 1.01 26.19 -4.44
CA GLU A 350 2.18 27.01 -4.11
C GLU A 350 3.35 26.81 -5.08
N ASN A 351 3.59 25.58 -5.53
CA ASN A 351 4.75 25.23 -6.35
C ASN A 351 4.50 25.27 -7.87
N ARG A 352 3.36 25.79 -8.34
CA ARG A 352 2.97 25.82 -9.75
C ARG A 352 4.03 26.42 -10.68
N GLU A 353 4.66 27.55 -10.29
CA GLU A 353 5.70 28.21 -11.08
C GLU A 353 6.98 27.37 -11.16
N LYS A 354 7.32 26.70 -10.08
CA LYS A 354 8.48 25.81 -10.03
C LYS A 354 8.31 24.60 -10.97
N ILE A 355 7.11 24.00 -10.97
CA ILE A 355 6.78 22.93 -11.92
C ILE A 355 6.84 23.49 -13.33
N TRP A 356 6.20 24.63 -13.61
CA TRP A 356 6.21 25.25 -14.94
C TRP A 356 7.64 25.51 -15.45
N LYS A 357 8.53 26.03 -14.62
CA LYS A 357 9.96 26.22 -14.96
C LYS A 357 10.64 24.91 -15.34
N ALA A 358 10.37 23.83 -14.62
CA ALA A 358 10.91 22.50 -14.95
C ALA A 358 10.36 21.94 -16.27
N LEU A 359 9.13 22.32 -16.65
CA LEU A 359 8.49 21.93 -17.90
C LEU A 359 8.85 22.82 -19.09
N SER A 360 9.38 24.04 -18.88
CA SER A 360 9.58 25.08 -19.91
C SER A 360 10.55 24.70 -21.03
N GLY A 361 11.25 23.58 -20.96
CA GLY A 361 11.98 22.97 -22.08
C GLY A 361 11.20 21.89 -22.84
N GLY A 362 9.91 21.69 -22.55
CA GLY A 362 9.04 20.66 -23.13
C GLY A 362 8.00 21.23 -24.10
N HIS A 363 7.40 20.35 -24.92
CA HIS A 363 6.41 20.71 -25.92
C HIS A 363 4.96 20.68 -25.41
N VAL A 364 4.73 20.42 -24.10
CA VAL A 364 3.38 20.28 -23.54
C VAL A 364 2.91 21.64 -23.02
N PRO A 365 1.82 22.20 -23.57
CA PRO A 365 1.23 23.45 -23.09
C PRO A 365 0.85 23.36 -21.62
N ALA A 366 1.08 24.44 -20.86
CA ALA A 366 0.71 24.51 -19.46
C ALA A 366 0.00 25.82 -19.14
N GLU A 367 -1.03 25.78 -18.31
CA GLU A 367 -1.75 26.94 -17.78
C GLU A 367 -1.82 26.91 -16.26
N PHE A 368 -2.03 28.06 -15.65
CA PHE A 368 -2.18 28.21 -14.20
C PHE A 368 -3.64 28.27 -13.79
N ALA A 369 -3.95 27.67 -12.63
CA ALA A 369 -5.22 27.80 -11.95
C ALA A 369 -5.00 28.32 -10.52
N SER A 370 -5.96 29.10 -10.01
CA SER A 370 -5.94 29.66 -8.66
C SER A 370 -6.54 28.72 -7.62
N SER A 371 -7.37 27.78 -8.04
CA SER A 371 -8.06 26.82 -7.18
C SER A 371 -8.15 25.44 -7.84
N LEU A 372 -8.53 24.43 -7.06
CA LEU A 372 -8.77 23.08 -7.61
C LEU A 372 -10.00 23.05 -8.51
N GLU A 373 -11.01 23.85 -8.19
CA GLU A 373 -12.23 24.02 -9.01
C GLU A 373 -11.89 24.55 -10.40
N GLU A 374 -11.09 25.61 -10.45
CA GLU A 374 -10.61 26.19 -11.71
C GLU A 374 -9.74 25.18 -12.47
N ALA A 375 -8.83 24.48 -11.77
CA ALA A 375 -7.97 23.49 -12.39
C ALA A 375 -8.76 22.35 -13.06
N VAL A 376 -9.82 21.85 -12.41
CA VAL A 376 -10.70 20.81 -12.97
C VAL A 376 -11.48 21.36 -14.17
N ALA A 377 -12.02 22.57 -14.08
CA ALA A 377 -12.77 23.20 -15.17
C ALA A 377 -11.86 23.43 -16.40
N SER A 378 -10.64 23.93 -16.21
CA SER A 378 -9.64 24.11 -17.26
C SER A 378 -9.24 22.80 -17.90
N ALA A 379 -8.92 21.79 -17.10
CA ALA A 379 -8.57 20.46 -17.59
C ALA A 379 -9.72 19.81 -18.40
N TYR A 380 -10.95 20.00 -17.95
CA TYR A 380 -12.12 19.52 -18.69
C TYR A 380 -12.28 20.23 -20.04
N ARG A 381 -12.11 21.57 -20.08
CA ARG A 381 -12.15 22.32 -21.36
C ARG A 381 -11.05 21.85 -22.31
N ALA A 382 -9.80 21.72 -21.84
CA ALA A 382 -8.69 21.26 -22.65
C ALA A 382 -8.94 19.84 -23.22
N ALA A 383 -9.38 18.89 -22.39
CA ALA A 383 -9.66 17.53 -22.81
C ALA A 383 -10.79 17.44 -23.86
N ARG A 384 -11.74 18.37 -23.86
CA ARG A 384 -12.81 18.44 -24.89
C ARG A 384 -12.28 18.77 -26.29
N LEU A 385 -11.13 19.40 -26.38
CA LEU A 385 -10.52 19.79 -27.66
C LEU A 385 -9.77 18.64 -28.36
N PHE A 386 -9.45 17.58 -27.65
CA PHE A 386 -8.79 16.44 -28.26
C PHE A 386 -9.69 15.72 -29.29
N SER A 387 -9.12 15.27 -30.38
CA SER A 387 -9.88 14.61 -31.46
C SER A 387 -10.14 13.12 -31.19
N ALA A 388 -9.56 12.55 -30.14
CA ALA A 388 -9.64 11.12 -29.83
C ALA A 388 -11.04 10.68 -29.38
N GLN A 389 -11.34 9.39 -29.52
CA GLN A 389 -12.58 8.77 -29.07
C GLN A 389 -12.79 8.88 -27.55
N HIS A 390 -11.70 8.77 -26.79
CA HIS A 390 -11.66 8.96 -25.36
C HIS A 390 -10.51 9.90 -24.97
N ALA A 391 -10.64 10.56 -23.83
CA ALA A 391 -9.60 11.38 -23.22
C ALA A 391 -9.58 11.16 -21.71
N ALA A 392 -8.47 11.48 -21.06
CA ALA A 392 -8.35 11.39 -19.61
C ALA A 392 -8.02 12.75 -18.97
N VAL A 393 -8.58 13.00 -17.79
CA VAL A 393 -8.10 14.02 -16.85
C VAL A 393 -7.50 13.31 -15.65
N ILE A 394 -6.20 13.52 -15.45
CA ILE A 394 -5.38 12.87 -14.43
C ILE A 394 -5.08 13.88 -13.33
N PHE A 395 -5.71 13.73 -12.18
CA PHE A 395 -5.37 14.51 -11.00
C PHE A 395 -4.22 13.83 -10.25
N SER A 396 -2.99 14.10 -10.65
CA SER A 396 -1.77 13.55 -10.03
C SER A 396 -0.84 14.69 -9.63
N PRO A 397 -1.04 15.27 -8.43
CA PRO A 397 -0.42 16.51 -8.03
C PRO A 397 1.12 16.53 -8.02
N GLY A 398 1.78 15.39 -7.77
CA GLY A 398 3.24 15.33 -7.66
C GLY A 398 3.81 16.17 -6.51
N ALA A 399 2.96 16.62 -5.58
CA ALA A 399 3.28 17.51 -4.48
C ALA A 399 2.42 17.23 -3.25
N ALA A 400 2.91 17.60 -2.07
CA ALA A 400 2.12 17.55 -0.85
C ALA A 400 0.92 18.50 -0.90
N SER A 401 -0.09 18.26 -0.04
CA SER A 401 -1.38 18.94 -0.07
C SER A 401 -1.57 20.05 0.97
N PHE A 402 -0.56 20.28 1.82
CA PHE A 402 -0.70 21.10 3.03
C PHE A 402 -0.75 22.63 2.80
N ASP A 403 -0.68 23.09 1.56
CA ASP A 403 -0.89 24.48 1.17
C ASP A 403 -2.38 24.88 1.16
N MET A 404 -3.25 23.96 0.69
CA MET A 404 -4.68 24.25 0.49
C MET A 404 -5.60 23.24 1.19
N PHE A 405 -5.09 22.09 1.65
CA PHE A 405 -5.88 20.98 2.18
C PHE A 405 -5.26 20.41 3.46
N LYS A 406 -6.09 19.79 4.32
CA LYS A 406 -5.64 19.13 5.56
C LYS A 406 -4.67 17.98 5.30
N ASN A 407 -4.87 17.23 4.24
CA ASN A 407 -4.04 16.11 3.79
C ASN A 407 -4.46 15.69 2.37
N TYR A 408 -3.74 14.72 1.78
CA TYR A 408 -4.02 14.24 0.43
C TYR A 408 -5.41 13.59 0.29
N LYS A 409 -5.96 12.99 1.34
CA LYS A 409 -7.31 12.41 1.31
C LYS A 409 -8.39 13.50 1.22
N ASP A 410 -8.18 14.59 1.93
CA ASP A 410 -9.05 15.76 1.87
C ASP A 410 -9.03 16.39 0.48
N ARG A 411 -7.84 16.54 -0.10
CA ARG A 411 -7.63 17.01 -1.48
C ARG A 411 -8.32 16.12 -2.51
N GLY A 412 -8.17 14.80 -2.42
CA GLY A 412 -8.81 13.86 -3.33
C GLY A 412 -10.33 13.81 -3.19
N ARG A 413 -10.86 13.88 -1.95
CA ARG A 413 -12.31 14.02 -1.75
C ARG A 413 -12.87 15.27 -2.41
N ARG A 414 -12.18 16.41 -2.29
CA ARG A 414 -12.60 17.66 -2.94
C ARG A 414 -12.60 17.52 -4.46
N PHE A 415 -11.53 16.94 -5.04
CA PHE A 415 -11.48 16.65 -6.47
C PHE A 415 -12.68 15.78 -6.92
N LYS A 416 -12.94 14.67 -6.21
CA LYS A 416 -14.06 13.79 -6.52
C LYS A 416 -15.42 14.49 -6.43
N MET A 417 -15.61 15.40 -5.48
CA MET A 417 -16.83 16.21 -5.36
C MET A 417 -17.01 17.13 -6.57
N ILE A 418 -15.97 17.87 -6.97
CA ILE A 418 -16.00 18.76 -8.13
C ILE A 418 -16.32 17.97 -9.41
N VAL A 419 -15.61 16.87 -9.64
CA VAL A 419 -15.85 16.01 -10.81
C VAL A 419 -17.26 15.46 -10.84
N ARG A 420 -17.86 15.12 -9.69
CA ARG A 420 -19.24 14.62 -9.62
C ARG A 420 -20.29 15.69 -9.93
N SER A 421 -19.96 16.96 -9.82
CA SER A 421 -20.86 18.09 -10.15
C SER A 421 -20.78 18.53 -11.62
N LEU A 422 -19.81 18.04 -12.41
CA LEU A 422 -19.74 18.22 -13.86
C LEU A 422 -20.86 17.44 -14.57
#